data_d68ae77e48874c71b5551d3e667de137
#
_entry.id   d68ae77e48874c71b5551d3e667de137
#
_cell.length_a   1.000
_cell.length_b   1.000
_cell.length_c   1.000
_cell.angle_alpha   90.00
_cell.angle_beta   90.00
_cell.angle_gamma   90.00
#
_symmetry.space_group_name_H-M   'P 1'
#
loop_
_entity.id
_entity.type
_entity.pdbx_description
1 polymer ?
#
loop_
_entity_poly.entity_id
_entity_poly.type
_entity_poly.pdbx_seq_one_letter_code
_entity_poly.pdbx_strand_id
1 'polypeptide(L)'
;MEKSELLDVLEDYKEKALQRKKNYDLPPRPLTEEESEAVVEGLALDGLDEEEFTIFATEQVDQLLIRLISEEVRRGTFPSSHAKAEGLGKIARGAVESDYLSAAEALDLLAAMKGGAATSELIDLLAEEKFVEQVVEILKDTVLVNPDEFNRLTELAADHEAVNEVIKSWANREFAEQWNLQDKYQGVTIKVGDNVTTGHLSPSKNADSRTDHPRHAQFIMDGRADEEDFLDRLADLKEEAANVIFVAGKALGEGSSRKSATYTMLQVLGDPVAGEPEKKAGGVVVAKSFAPIFENSLVASGILPVKCDTDSISEGDDLTLDLAAEELIVNGAETIAVELPVQYNLNKIAAGGMTYFDAGNELQQWAADYCREAGLEFDESNLPDKVEAADEKPPQTLAQKIVGMNRIDGKETILPGETATVEVRGAFSQDTTGPMTLDEYQAMAGGDFGADFVIQSLCHTGECPSSEERDMHQFLTGFVRERGGVGLKPGEGIIHTIGNRFVLPTDVIVGGDSHTRTPTGISFPAASDIIAGVMKYGKQDLTMD
;
A
#
# COMPACT_ATOMS: atom_id res chain seq x y z
N MET A 1 -22.92 -20.85 12.86
CA MET A 1 -21.89 -21.36 13.80
C MET A 1 -22.49 -21.58 15.17
N GLU A 2 -22.04 -22.59 15.91
CA GLU A 2 -22.41 -22.79 17.31
C GLU A 2 -21.49 -21.98 18.25
N LYS A 3 -22.01 -21.56 19.42
CA LYS A 3 -21.23 -20.78 20.41
C LYS A 3 -19.91 -21.47 20.83
N SER A 4 -19.92 -22.79 20.96
CA SER A 4 -18.71 -23.56 21.29
C SER A 4 -17.64 -23.49 20.20
N GLU A 5 -18.03 -23.51 18.94
CA GLU A 5 -17.11 -23.39 17.81
C GLU A 5 -16.46 -21.99 17.78
N LEU A 6 -17.25 -20.93 18.06
CA LEU A 6 -16.71 -19.57 18.19
C LEU A 6 -15.66 -19.49 19.30
N LEU A 7 -15.98 -20.05 20.49
CA LEU A 7 -15.05 -20.01 21.63
C LEU A 7 -13.76 -20.77 21.34
N ASP A 8 -13.81 -21.89 20.61
CA ASP A 8 -12.62 -22.65 20.20
C ASP A 8 -11.73 -21.80 19.25
N VAL A 9 -12.31 -21.08 18.29
CA VAL A 9 -11.57 -20.17 17.40
C VAL A 9 -10.93 -19.02 18.19
N LEU A 10 -11.67 -18.41 19.12
CA LEU A 10 -11.15 -17.32 19.94
C LEU A 10 -10.03 -17.79 20.89
N GLU A 11 -10.10 -19.03 21.42
CA GLU A 11 -9.04 -19.59 22.26
C GLU A 11 -7.77 -19.86 21.45
N ASP A 12 -7.88 -20.39 20.22
CA ASP A 12 -6.74 -20.59 19.32
C ASP A 12 -6.09 -19.23 18.95
N TYR A 13 -6.90 -18.22 18.59
CA TYR A 13 -6.42 -16.87 18.35
C TYR A 13 -5.66 -16.30 19.57
N LYS A 14 -6.21 -16.47 20.77
CA LYS A 14 -5.59 -16.06 22.02
C LYS A 14 -4.24 -16.75 22.25
N GLU A 15 -4.16 -18.08 22.03
CA GLU A 15 -2.91 -18.81 22.17
C GLU A 15 -1.83 -18.29 21.22
N LYS A 16 -2.17 -18.06 19.95
CA LYS A 16 -1.29 -17.47 18.94
C LYS A 16 -0.82 -16.06 19.35
N ALA A 17 -1.74 -15.22 19.84
CA ALA A 17 -1.46 -13.86 20.30
C ALA A 17 -0.48 -13.86 21.49
N LEU A 18 -0.73 -14.71 22.50
CA LEU A 18 0.14 -14.84 23.67
C LEU A 18 1.53 -15.38 23.31
N GLN A 19 1.59 -16.34 22.39
CA GLN A 19 2.86 -16.88 21.90
C GLN A 19 3.68 -15.81 21.17
N ARG A 20 3.02 -14.99 20.32
CA ARG A 20 3.67 -13.89 19.60
C ARG A 20 4.18 -12.82 20.57
N LYS A 21 3.37 -12.43 21.55
CA LYS A 21 3.78 -11.51 22.62
C LYS A 21 4.97 -12.06 23.39
N LYS A 22 4.95 -13.33 23.77
CA LYS A 22 6.06 -13.98 24.51
C LYS A 22 7.35 -14.06 23.71
N ASN A 23 7.25 -14.38 22.40
CA ASN A 23 8.43 -14.65 21.57
C ASN A 23 9.06 -13.38 21.01
N TYR A 24 8.26 -12.35 20.73
CA TYR A 24 8.70 -11.16 19.97
C TYR A 24 8.32 -9.84 20.63
N ASP A 25 7.54 -9.86 21.69
CA ASP A 25 6.95 -8.65 22.31
C ASP A 25 6.10 -7.82 21.32
N LEU A 26 5.36 -8.51 20.46
CA LEU A 26 4.53 -7.91 19.41
C LEU A 26 3.03 -8.16 19.66
N PRO A 27 2.14 -7.30 19.10
CA PRO A 27 0.69 -7.51 19.10
C PRO A 27 0.32 -8.77 18.29
N PRO A 28 -0.93 -9.27 18.38
CA PRO A 28 -1.41 -10.36 17.54
C PRO A 28 -1.26 -10.05 16.06
N ARG A 29 -1.28 -11.09 15.23
CA ARG A 29 -1.40 -10.94 13.78
C ARG A 29 -2.82 -10.52 13.41
N PRO A 30 -3.01 -9.85 12.25
CA PRO A 30 -4.34 -9.63 11.71
C PRO A 30 -5.12 -10.96 11.59
N LEU A 31 -6.44 -10.89 11.73
CA LEU A 31 -7.30 -12.07 11.60
C LEU A 31 -7.15 -12.72 10.22
N THR A 32 -7.16 -14.04 10.19
CA THR A 32 -7.30 -14.85 8.98
C THR A 32 -8.73 -14.78 8.45
N GLU A 33 -8.99 -15.34 7.27
CA GLU A 33 -10.33 -15.49 6.70
C GLU A 33 -11.26 -16.23 7.68
N GLU A 34 -10.86 -17.43 8.11
CA GLU A 34 -11.63 -18.29 9.04
C GLU A 34 -11.91 -17.58 10.37
N GLU A 35 -10.91 -16.90 10.95
CA GLU A 35 -11.10 -16.13 12.18
C GLU A 35 -12.06 -14.95 11.97
N SER A 36 -11.98 -14.25 10.82
CA SER A 36 -12.89 -13.14 10.48
C SER A 36 -14.32 -13.60 10.25
N GLU A 37 -14.52 -14.72 9.54
CA GLU A 37 -15.82 -15.36 9.36
C GLU A 37 -16.43 -15.73 10.72
N ALA A 38 -15.66 -16.39 11.59
CA ALA A 38 -16.11 -16.79 12.92
C ALA A 38 -16.51 -15.57 13.77
N VAL A 39 -15.73 -14.49 13.74
CA VAL A 39 -16.03 -13.25 14.47
C VAL A 39 -17.34 -12.64 14.00
N VAL A 40 -17.56 -12.53 12.69
CA VAL A 40 -18.79 -11.93 12.15
C VAL A 40 -20.02 -12.81 12.38
N GLU A 41 -19.91 -14.13 12.17
CA GLU A 41 -21.00 -15.06 12.49
C GLU A 41 -21.32 -15.06 13.99
N GLY A 42 -20.30 -14.90 14.83
CA GLY A 42 -20.43 -14.76 16.26
C GLY A 42 -21.34 -13.59 16.69
N LEU A 43 -21.26 -12.45 15.97
CA LEU A 43 -22.11 -11.28 16.24
C LEU A 43 -23.63 -11.54 16.03
N ALA A 44 -24.00 -12.65 15.41
CA ALA A 44 -25.39 -13.10 15.25
C ALA A 44 -25.83 -14.11 16.32
N LEU A 45 -24.98 -14.45 17.30
CA LEU A 45 -25.29 -15.41 18.37
C LEU A 45 -25.82 -14.68 19.61
N ASP A 46 -26.84 -15.26 20.26
CA ASP A 46 -27.41 -14.73 21.50
C ASP A 46 -26.55 -15.07 22.74
N GLY A 47 -26.62 -14.24 23.78
CA GLY A 47 -26.08 -14.53 25.11
C GLY A 47 -24.55 -14.54 25.20
N LEU A 48 -23.87 -13.80 24.33
CA LEU A 48 -22.41 -13.65 24.37
C LEU A 48 -21.95 -12.75 25.52
N ASP A 49 -22.77 -11.80 25.92
CA ASP A 49 -22.54 -10.88 27.03
C ASP A 49 -22.52 -11.56 28.41
N GLU A 50 -22.97 -12.82 28.49
CA GLU A 50 -22.89 -13.64 29.69
C GLU A 50 -21.54 -14.36 29.86
N GLU A 51 -20.70 -14.37 28.81
CA GLU A 51 -19.41 -15.06 28.81
C GLU A 51 -18.26 -14.06 28.96
N GLU A 52 -17.22 -14.46 29.69
CA GLU A 52 -16.00 -13.69 29.82
C GLU A 52 -14.85 -14.35 29.05
N PHE A 53 -14.08 -13.51 28.35
CA PHE A 53 -12.90 -13.94 27.63
C PHE A 53 -11.71 -13.04 27.96
N THR A 54 -10.53 -13.63 28.18
CA THR A 54 -9.33 -12.90 28.55
C THR A 54 -8.23 -13.17 27.53
N ILE A 55 -7.80 -12.13 26.80
CA ILE A 55 -6.57 -12.14 25.99
C ILE A 55 -5.46 -11.42 26.74
N PHE A 56 -5.52 -10.07 26.75
CA PHE A 56 -4.60 -9.23 27.52
C PHE A 56 -5.28 -8.57 28.73
N ALA A 57 -6.60 -8.46 28.69
CA ALA A 57 -7.45 -7.98 29.78
C ALA A 57 -8.76 -8.79 29.78
N THR A 58 -9.49 -8.76 30.88
CA THR A 58 -10.84 -9.37 30.96
C THR A 58 -11.81 -8.56 30.12
N GLU A 59 -12.48 -9.20 29.16
CA GLU A 59 -13.38 -8.61 28.20
C GLU A 59 -14.53 -9.59 27.94
N GLN A 60 -15.75 -9.10 27.79
CA GLN A 60 -16.88 -9.93 27.39
C GLN A 60 -16.75 -10.31 25.91
N VAL A 61 -17.32 -11.45 25.51
CA VAL A 61 -17.13 -12.01 24.17
C VAL A 61 -17.69 -11.06 23.10
N ASP A 62 -18.85 -10.48 23.30
CA ASP A 62 -19.48 -9.51 22.40
C ASP A 62 -18.57 -8.27 22.15
N GLN A 63 -17.99 -7.71 23.21
CA GLN A 63 -17.06 -6.58 23.14
C GLN A 63 -15.78 -6.97 22.42
N LEU A 64 -15.27 -8.16 22.70
CA LEU A 64 -14.10 -8.72 21.99
C LEU A 64 -14.37 -8.84 20.50
N LEU A 65 -15.51 -9.40 20.07
CA LEU A 65 -15.84 -9.55 18.65
C LEU A 65 -15.91 -8.22 17.93
N ILE A 66 -16.57 -7.19 18.53
CA ILE A 66 -16.65 -5.85 17.97
C ILE A 66 -15.25 -5.25 17.82
N ARG A 67 -14.39 -5.38 18.83
CA ARG A 67 -13.01 -4.89 18.75
C ARG A 67 -12.20 -5.61 17.69
N LEU A 68 -12.24 -6.94 17.63
CA LEU A 68 -11.51 -7.74 16.65
C LEU A 68 -11.92 -7.38 15.22
N ILE A 69 -13.22 -7.28 14.93
CA ILE A 69 -13.68 -6.93 13.59
C ILE A 69 -13.37 -5.47 13.22
N SER A 70 -13.28 -4.58 14.20
CA SER A 70 -12.95 -3.17 13.98
C SER A 70 -11.47 -2.96 13.71
N GLU A 71 -10.58 -3.61 14.47
CA GLU A 71 -9.17 -3.24 14.59
C GLU A 71 -8.20 -4.27 14.00
N GLU A 72 -8.61 -5.57 13.90
CA GLU A 72 -7.68 -6.66 13.59
C GLU A 72 -7.89 -7.25 12.18
N VAL A 73 -8.68 -6.60 11.32
CA VAL A 73 -8.89 -7.02 9.93
C VAL A 73 -8.33 -5.98 8.97
N ARG A 74 -7.43 -6.38 8.07
CA ARG A 74 -6.82 -5.53 7.05
C ARG A 74 -7.87 -4.92 6.11
N ARG A 75 -7.60 -3.75 5.55
CA ARG A 75 -8.35 -3.17 4.43
C ARG A 75 -7.91 -3.78 3.10
N GLY A 76 -8.68 -3.53 2.03
CA GLY A 76 -8.40 -4.01 0.67
C GLY A 76 -9.24 -5.22 0.30
N THR A 77 -8.69 -6.13 -0.47
CA THR A 77 -9.34 -7.35 -0.98
C THR A 77 -8.69 -8.64 -0.47
N PHE A 78 -8.23 -8.62 0.79
CA PHE A 78 -7.79 -9.84 1.46
C PHE A 78 -8.99 -10.75 1.72
N PRO A 79 -8.80 -12.08 1.79
CA PRO A 79 -9.89 -12.99 2.16
C PRO A 79 -10.60 -12.60 3.46
N SER A 80 -9.85 -12.22 4.50
CA SER A 80 -10.40 -11.71 5.77
C SER A 80 -11.20 -10.42 5.60
N SER A 81 -10.80 -9.54 4.67
CA SER A 81 -11.54 -8.30 4.36
C SER A 81 -12.88 -8.59 3.70
N HIS A 82 -12.93 -9.59 2.79
CA HIS A 82 -14.17 -10.04 2.18
C HIS A 82 -15.12 -10.65 3.23
N ALA A 83 -14.62 -11.52 4.10
CA ALA A 83 -15.40 -12.11 5.19
C ALA A 83 -16.01 -11.02 6.09
N LYS A 84 -15.21 -10.03 6.50
CA LYS A 84 -15.67 -8.86 7.26
C LYS A 84 -16.75 -8.08 6.51
N ALA A 85 -16.49 -7.70 5.26
CA ALA A 85 -17.40 -6.86 4.48
C ALA A 85 -18.74 -7.56 4.26
N GLU A 86 -18.73 -8.82 3.81
CA GLU A 86 -19.94 -9.60 3.56
C GLU A 86 -20.80 -9.77 4.82
N GLY A 87 -20.17 -10.07 5.95
CA GLY A 87 -20.89 -10.21 7.20
C GLY A 87 -21.50 -8.89 7.69
N LEU A 88 -20.73 -7.79 7.68
CA LEU A 88 -21.24 -6.47 8.03
C LEU A 88 -22.33 -6.01 7.05
N GLY A 89 -22.20 -6.29 5.75
CA GLY A 89 -23.20 -6.02 4.74
C GLY A 89 -24.53 -6.73 5.02
N LYS A 90 -24.50 -8.00 5.43
CA LYS A 90 -25.70 -8.75 5.84
C LYS A 90 -26.40 -8.11 7.03
N ILE A 91 -25.65 -7.65 8.04
CA ILE A 91 -26.22 -6.93 9.21
C ILE A 91 -26.77 -5.57 8.77
N ALA A 92 -26.04 -4.78 7.99
CA ALA A 92 -26.49 -3.48 7.51
C ALA A 92 -27.78 -3.56 6.67
N ARG A 93 -27.90 -4.60 5.84
CA ARG A 93 -29.13 -4.87 5.07
C ARG A 93 -30.28 -5.41 5.93
N GLY A 94 -30.01 -5.85 7.15
CA GLY A 94 -31.00 -6.50 8.02
C GLY A 94 -31.35 -7.93 7.58
N ALA A 95 -30.44 -8.58 6.80
CA ALA A 95 -30.54 -9.99 6.46
C ALA A 95 -30.11 -10.91 7.61
N VAL A 96 -29.30 -10.37 8.52
CA VAL A 96 -28.86 -11.00 9.77
C VAL A 96 -29.16 -10.01 10.89
N GLU A 97 -29.84 -10.48 11.95
CA GLU A 97 -30.08 -9.71 13.17
C GLU A 97 -28.88 -9.91 14.13
N SER A 98 -28.50 -8.87 14.83
CA SER A 98 -27.47 -8.91 15.89
C SER A 98 -27.94 -8.07 17.07
N ASP A 99 -27.84 -8.62 18.27
CA ASP A 99 -28.12 -7.89 19.51
C ASP A 99 -26.96 -6.94 19.90
N TYR A 100 -25.78 -7.11 19.30
CA TYR A 100 -24.53 -6.42 19.65
C TYR A 100 -24.11 -5.34 18.65
N LEU A 101 -24.63 -5.39 17.41
CA LEU A 101 -24.26 -4.48 16.33
C LEU A 101 -25.49 -4.08 15.53
N SER A 102 -25.87 -2.81 15.60
CA SER A 102 -26.96 -2.26 14.78
C SER A 102 -26.58 -2.15 13.31
N ALA A 103 -27.57 -2.05 12.42
CA ALA A 103 -27.36 -1.83 10.99
C ALA A 103 -26.54 -0.55 10.70
N ALA A 104 -26.72 0.51 11.48
CA ALA A 104 -25.97 1.76 11.33
C ALA A 104 -24.49 1.58 11.75
N GLU A 105 -24.22 0.91 12.87
CA GLU A 105 -22.86 0.62 13.30
C GLU A 105 -22.13 -0.31 12.32
N ALA A 106 -22.84 -1.29 11.73
CA ALA A 106 -22.29 -2.13 10.67
C ALA A 106 -21.91 -1.31 9.43
N LEU A 107 -22.73 -0.31 9.06
CA LEU A 107 -22.40 0.64 7.98
C LEU A 107 -21.17 1.48 8.34
N ASP A 108 -21.04 1.95 9.57
CA ASP A 108 -19.87 2.71 10.01
C ASP A 108 -18.58 1.88 9.93
N LEU A 109 -18.65 0.58 10.27
CA LEU A 109 -17.52 -0.35 10.12
C LEU A 109 -17.18 -0.64 8.66
N LEU A 110 -18.16 -0.71 7.75
CA LEU A 110 -17.92 -0.78 6.31
C LEU A 110 -17.24 0.50 5.79
N ALA A 111 -17.71 1.68 6.24
CA ALA A 111 -17.09 2.96 5.90
C ALA A 111 -15.63 3.05 6.35
N ALA A 112 -15.33 2.52 7.54
CA ALA A 112 -13.97 2.48 8.09
C ALA A 112 -12.99 1.64 7.24
N MET A 113 -13.47 0.73 6.39
CA MET A 113 -12.65 -0.05 5.46
C MET A 113 -12.11 0.78 4.28
N LYS A 114 -12.68 1.96 4.02
CA LYS A 114 -12.21 2.90 2.97
C LYS A 114 -12.14 2.30 1.55
N GLY A 115 -13.04 1.38 1.23
CA GLY A 115 -13.13 0.71 -0.06
C GLY A 115 -12.68 -0.76 -0.05
N GLY A 116 -12.16 -1.24 -1.15
CA GLY A 116 -11.82 -2.65 -1.32
C GLY A 116 -13.07 -3.53 -1.21
N ALA A 117 -13.02 -4.59 -0.41
CA ALA A 117 -14.14 -5.52 -0.23
C ALA A 117 -15.45 -4.83 0.22
N ALA A 118 -15.37 -3.72 0.95
CA ALA A 118 -16.55 -2.98 1.40
C ALA A 118 -17.29 -2.28 0.25
N THR A 119 -16.62 -1.91 -0.84
CA THR A 119 -17.24 -1.19 -1.96
C THR A 119 -18.42 -1.97 -2.56
N SER A 120 -18.25 -3.27 -2.75
CA SER A 120 -19.31 -4.14 -3.27
C SER A 120 -20.56 -4.12 -2.37
N GLU A 121 -20.40 -4.20 -1.06
CA GLU A 121 -21.50 -4.17 -0.10
C GLU A 121 -22.19 -2.80 -0.02
N LEU A 122 -21.43 -1.70 -0.17
CA LEU A 122 -21.98 -0.35 -0.26
C LEU A 122 -22.82 -0.16 -1.52
N ILE A 123 -22.38 -0.70 -2.66
CA ILE A 123 -23.16 -0.70 -3.90
C ILE A 123 -24.47 -1.50 -3.75
N ASP A 124 -24.42 -2.64 -3.07
CA ASP A 124 -25.61 -3.45 -2.80
C ASP A 124 -26.62 -2.70 -1.91
N LEU A 125 -26.15 -1.96 -0.89
CA LEU A 125 -26.99 -1.09 -0.06
C LEU A 125 -27.67 0.01 -0.87
N LEU A 126 -26.99 0.61 -1.85
CA LEU A 126 -27.60 1.57 -2.79
C LEU A 126 -28.67 0.91 -3.64
N ALA A 127 -28.38 -0.26 -4.21
CA ALA A 127 -29.31 -1.00 -5.05
C ALA A 127 -30.59 -1.43 -4.29
N GLU A 128 -30.49 -1.64 -2.98
CA GLU A 128 -31.60 -1.94 -2.08
C GLU A 128 -32.27 -0.68 -1.48
N GLU A 129 -31.87 0.52 -1.88
CA GLU A 129 -32.36 1.82 -1.37
C GLU A 129 -32.21 1.97 0.15
N LYS A 130 -31.13 1.38 0.72
CA LYS A 130 -30.84 1.46 2.15
C LYS A 130 -29.69 2.42 2.44
N PHE A 131 -29.87 3.27 3.42
CA PHE A 131 -28.84 4.24 3.85
C PHE A 131 -28.31 5.11 2.70
N VAL A 132 -29.13 5.44 1.70
CA VAL A 132 -28.68 6.05 0.44
C VAL A 132 -27.82 7.29 0.67
N GLU A 133 -28.27 8.23 1.50
CA GLU A 133 -27.53 9.47 1.79
C GLU A 133 -26.16 9.17 2.43
N GLN A 134 -26.12 8.27 3.44
CA GLN A 134 -24.88 7.90 4.13
C GLN A 134 -23.92 7.14 3.20
N VAL A 135 -24.42 6.21 2.40
CA VAL A 135 -23.59 5.43 1.47
C VAL A 135 -23.01 6.33 0.38
N VAL A 136 -23.77 7.30 -0.13
CA VAL A 136 -23.27 8.31 -1.08
C VAL A 136 -22.09 9.06 -0.50
N GLU A 137 -22.20 9.58 0.74
CA GLU A 137 -21.10 10.30 1.38
C GLU A 137 -19.88 9.38 1.64
N ILE A 138 -20.09 8.12 2.03
CA ILE A 138 -19.00 7.14 2.20
C ILE A 138 -18.27 6.89 0.87
N LEU A 139 -19.03 6.70 -0.21
CA LEU A 139 -18.45 6.42 -1.53
C LEU A 139 -17.69 7.61 -2.11
N LYS A 140 -18.13 8.85 -1.88
CA LYS A 140 -17.38 10.06 -2.29
C LYS A 140 -15.95 10.07 -1.75
N ASP A 141 -15.75 9.57 -0.52
CA ASP A 141 -14.43 9.46 0.14
C ASP A 141 -13.69 8.17 -0.18
N THR A 142 -14.29 7.25 -0.93
CA THR A 142 -13.73 5.94 -1.26
C THR A 142 -12.87 6.03 -2.51
N VAL A 143 -11.63 5.54 -2.42
CA VAL A 143 -10.64 5.55 -3.52
C VAL A 143 -10.32 4.15 -4.03
N LEU A 144 -10.37 3.14 -3.13
CA LEU A 144 -10.04 1.76 -3.48
C LEU A 144 -11.25 1.06 -4.12
N VAL A 145 -11.51 1.41 -5.37
CA VAL A 145 -12.56 0.87 -6.24
C VAL A 145 -11.92 0.08 -7.36
N ASN A 146 -12.47 -1.07 -7.73
CA ASN A 146 -12.03 -1.82 -8.89
C ASN A 146 -12.93 -1.55 -10.12
N PRO A 147 -12.51 -1.92 -11.34
CA PRO A 147 -13.28 -1.66 -12.56
C PRO A 147 -14.68 -2.28 -12.55
N ASP A 148 -14.85 -3.48 -11.99
CA ASP A 148 -16.16 -4.15 -11.95
C ASP A 148 -17.13 -3.44 -11.02
N GLU A 149 -16.65 -2.98 -9.87
CA GLU A 149 -17.43 -2.16 -8.92
C GLU A 149 -17.81 -0.81 -9.54
N PHE A 150 -16.87 -0.16 -10.25
CA PHE A 150 -17.17 1.07 -10.97
C PHE A 150 -18.25 0.85 -12.05
N ASN A 151 -18.15 -0.22 -12.84
CA ASN A 151 -19.14 -0.56 -13.84
C ASN A 151 -20.52 -0.83 -13.23
N ARG A 152 -20.60 -1.60 -12.14
CA ARG A 152 -21.85 -1.81 -11.40
C ARG A 152 -22.48 -0.51 -10.92
N LEU A 153 -21.66 0.43 -10.43
CA LEU A 153 -22.12 1.73 -9.98
C LEU A 153 -22.68 2.56 -11.14
N THR A 154 -22.00 2.55 -12.30
CA THR A 154 -22.47 3.26 -13.51
C THR A 154 -23.77 2.69 -14.06
N GLU A 155 -24.00 1.37 -13.96
CA GLU A 155 -25.29 0.75 -14.30
C GLU A 155 -26.41 1.25 -13.38
N LEU A 156 -26.15 1.38 -12.07
CA LEU A 156 -27.12 1.93 -11.13
C LEU A 156 -27.40 3.43 -11.36
N ALA A 157 -26.44 4.17 -11.86
CA ALA A 157 -26.57 5.62 -12.10
C ALA A 157 -27.71 5.96 -13.08
N ALA A 158 -28.11 5.04 -13.95
CA ALA A 158 -29.23 5.21 -14.88
C ALA A 158 -30.58 5.35 -14.15
N ASP A 159 -30.74 4.68 -13.02
CA ASP A 159 -31.99 4.64 -12.26
C ASP A 159 -31.92 5.44 -10.93
N HIS A 160 -30.72 5.81 -10.47
CA HIS A 160 -30.50 6.47 -9.19
C HIS A 160 -29.67 7.75 -9.35
N GLU A 161 -30.32 8.93 -9.25
CA GLU A 161 -29.66 10.24 -9.38
C GLU A 161 -28.53 10.45 -8.33
N ALA A 162 -28.69 9.93 -7.11
CA ALA A 162 -27.70 10.01 -6.05
C ALA A 162 -26.35 9.36 -6.42
N VAL A 163 -26.35 8.34 -7.26
CA VAL A 163 -25.11 7.69 -7.78
C VAL A 163 -24.33 8.62 -8.69
N ASN A 164 -25.02 9.47 -9.46
CA ASN A 164 -24.35 10.47 -10.30
C ASN A 164 -23.61 11.51 -9.46
N GLU A 165 -24.04 11.78 -8.23
CA GLU A 165 -23.33 12.67 -7.30
C GLU A 165 -21.99 12.06 -6.89
N VAL A 166 -21.93 10.74 -6.60
CA VAL A 166 -20.70 10.03 -6.30
C VAL A 166 -19.72 10.12 -7.47
N ILE A 167 -20.18 9.80 -8.70
CA ILE A 167 -19.31 9.80 -9.88
C ILE A 167 -18.79 11.21 -10.19
N LYS A 168 -19.63 12.25 -10.06
CA LYS A 168 -19.19 13.66 -10.19
C LYS A 168 -18.16 14.05 -9.16
N SER A 169 -18.34 13.65 -7.90
CA SER A 169 -17.37 13.88 -6.82
C SER A 169 -16.02 13.26 -7.15
N TRP A 170 -16.01 12.04 -7.65
CA TRP A 170 -14.79 11.37 -8.11
C TRP A 170 -14.15 12.08 -9.33
N ALA A 171 -14.95 12.51 -10.32
CA ALA A 171 -14.44 13.29 -11.46
C ALA A 171 -13.83 14.62 -11.04
N ASN A 172 -14.41 15.27 -10.04
CA ASN A 172 -13.90 16.50 -9.41
C ASN A 172 -12.72 16.26 -8.46
N ARG A 173 -12.36 15.01 -8.15
CA ARG A 173 -11.30 14.63 -7.22
C ARG A 173 -11.53 15.10 -5.78
N GLU A 174 -12.78 15.22 -5.32
CA GLU A 174 -13.11 15.72 -3.98
C GLU A 174 -12.50 14.84 -2.87
N PHE A 175 -12.35 13.53 -3.08
CA PHE A 175 -11.66 12.60 -2.17
C PHE A 175 -10.24 13.03 -1.82
N ALA A 176 -9.58 13.83 -2.66
CA ALA A 176 -8.21 14.29 -2.44
C ALA A 176 -8.11 15.58 -1.61
N GLU A 177 -9.22 16.20 -1.24
CA GLU A 177 -9.20 17.41 -0.39
C GLU A 177 -8.58 17.15 0.99
N GLN A 178 -8.65 15.89 1.47
CA GLN A 178 -8.00 15.45 2.71
C GLN A 178 -6.52 15.04 2.54
N TRP A 179 -5.98 15.00 1.32
CA TRP A 179 -4.59 14.65 1.04
C TRP A 179 -3.67 15.85 1.26
N ASN A 180 -3.30 16.08 2.51
CA ASN A 180 -2.51 17.23 2.89
C ASN A 180 -1.24 16.80 3.61
N LEU A 181 -0.14 17.45 3.25
CA LEU A 181 1.08 17.44 4.06
C LEU A 181 0.90 18.42 5.23
N GLN A 182 1.57 18.14 6.33
CA GLN A 182 1.66 19.12 7.42
C GLN A 182 2.53 20.29 6.97
N ASP A 183 2.19 21.52 7.36
CA ASP A 183 3.03 22.69 7.09
C ASP A 183 4.41 22.54 7.75
N LYS A 184 4.43 21.92 8.93
CA LYS A 184 5.64 21.67 9.72
C LYS A 184 5.65 20.27 10.31
N TYR A 185 6.82 19.63 10.24
CA TYR A 185 7.11 18.36 10.91
C TYR A 185 8.08 18.60 12.06
N GLN A 186 7.74 18.09 13.24
CA GLN A 186 8.55 18.23 14.45
C GLN A 186 8.88 16.87 15.04
N GLY A 187 10.10 16.71 15.54
CA GLY A 187 10.53 15.49 16.22
C GLY A 187 11.95 15.58 16.71
N VAL A 188 12.35 14.60 17.50
CA VAL A 188 13.74 14.45 17.96
C VAL A 188 14.55 13.59 16.98
N THR A 189 15.84 13.87 16.90
CA THR A 189 16.75 13.18 15.98
C THR A 189 17.16 11.82 16.50
N ILE A 190 16.97 10.77 15.68
CA ILE A 190 17.80 9.56 15.75
C ILE A 190 18.82 9.62 14.61
N LYS A 191 20.11 9.66 14.96
CA LYS A 191 21.19 9.88 13.99
C LYS A 191 21.99 8.61 13.72
N VAL A 192 22.24 8.35 12.42
CA VAL A 192 23.13 7.30 11.94
C VAL A 192 24.20 7.89 11.01
N GLY A 193 25.27 7.16 10.79
CA GLY A 193 26.39 7.59 9.97
C GLY A 193 26.16 7.54 8.46
N ASP A 194 27.26 7.63 7.70
CA ASP A 194 27.28 7.51 6.23
C ASP A 194 27.09 6.04 5.78
N ASN A 195 26.68 5.85 4.51
CA ASN A 195 26.62 4.54 3.85
C ASN A 195 25.72 3.51 4.55
N VAL A 196 24.59 3.95 5.07
CA VAL A 196 23.54 3.05 5.56
C VAL A 196 22.85 2.42 4.35
N THR A 197 23.06 1.12 4.18
CA THR A 197 22.51 0.37 3.04
C THR A 197 21.12 -0.17 3.34
N THR A 198 20.36 -0.55 2.30
CA THR A 198 19.09 -1.28 2.47
C THR A 198 19.27 -2.60 3.22
N GLY A 199 20.46 -3.20 3.17
CA GLY A 199 20.81 -4.40 3.93
C GLY A 199 20.98 -4.15 5.44
N HIS A 200 21.30 -2.91 5.86
CA HIS A 200 21.28 -2.52 7.28
C HIS A 200 19.87 -2.22 7.75
N LEU A 201 19.02 -1.64 6.89
CA LEU A 201 17.62 -1.35 7.22
C LEU A 201 16.73 -2.61 7.17
N SER A 202 17.06 -3.59 6.30
CA SER A 202 16.31 -4.84 6.09
C SER A 202 17.29 -5.98 5.81
N PRO A 203 17.88 -6.60 6.84
CA PRO A 203 18.90 -7.62 6.69
C PRO A 203 18.38 -8.86 5.96
N SER A 204 19.14 -9.31 4.94
CA SER A 204 18.75 -10.48 4.12
C SER A 204 18.74 -11.80 4.89
N LYS A 205 19.50 -11.92 5.98
CA LYS A 205 19.47 -13.10 6.86
C LYS A 205 18.11 -13.31 7.57
N ASN A 206 17.28 -12.26 7.63
CA ASN A 206 15.95 -12.26 8.22
C ASN A 206 14.86 -12.12 7.15
N ALA A 207 15.12 -12.57 5.92
CA ALA A 207 14.21 -12.40 4.78
C ALA A 207 12.85 -13.13 4.98
N ASP A 208 12.82 -14.18 5.80
CA ASP A 208 11.63 -14.92 6.20
C ASP A 208 10.58 -14.07 6.94
N SER A 209 11.02 -13.00 7.61
CA SER A 209 10.14 -12.10 8.37
C SER A 209 9.61 -10.88 7.57
N ARG A 210 9.97 -10.71 6.29
CA ARG A 210 9.66 -9.50 5.51
C ARG A 210 8.18 -9.20 5.32
N THR A 211 7.32 -10.20 5.37
CA THR A 211 5.85 -10.05 5.34
C THR A 211 5.25 -9.80 6.71
N ASP A 212 6.05 -9.91 7.75
CA ASP A 212 5.72 -9.56 9.13
C ASP A 212 6.46 -8.26 9.47
N HIS A 213 5.92 -7.13 9.04
CA HIS A 213 6.60 -5.85 9.09
C HIS A 213 7.04 -5.44 10.51
N PRO A 214 6.20 -5.59 11.57
CA PRO A 214 6.63 -5.29 12.93
C PRO A 214 7.77 -6.19 13.41
N ARG A 215 7.73 -7.49 13.08
CA ARG A 215 8.81 -8.43 13.42
C ARG A 215 10.08 -8.11 12.64
N HIS A 216 9.96 -7.82 11.35
CA HIS A 216 11.11 -7.49 10.51
C HIS A 216 11.82 -6.21 10.95
N ALA A 217 11.07 -5.23 11.44
CA ALA A 217 11.62 -3.98 11.96
C ALA A 217 12.52 -4.15 13.20
N GLN A 218 12.36 -5.25 13.94
CA GLN A 218 13.24 -5.58 15.08
C GLN A 218 14.68 -5.94 14.66
N PHE A 219 14.94 -6.10 13.37
CA PHE A 219 16.26 -6.41 12.83
C PHE A 219 16.95 -5.21 12.17
N ILE A 220 16.35 -4.00 12.25
CA ILE A 220 16.98 -2.79 11.71
C ILE A 220 18.36 -2.57 12.32
N MET A 221 19.35 -2.22 11.49
CA MET A 221 20.76 -2.03 11.84
C MET A 221 21.48 -3.31 12.30
N ASP A 222 20.85 -4.46 12.34
CA ASP A 222 21.50 -5.72 12.68
C ASP A 222 22.65 -6.04 11.69
N GLY A 223 23.86 -6.21 12.24
CA GLY A 223 25.09 -6.42 11.46
C GLY A 223 25.87 -5.14 11.13
N ARG A 224 25.45 -3.97 11.63
CA ARG A 224 26.20 -2.73 11.58
C ARG A 224 26.83 -2.44 12.95
N ALA A 225 28.13 -2.66 13.09
CA ALA A 225 28.84 -2.65 14.38
C ALA A 225 28.89 -1.29 15.11
N ASP A 226 28.69 -0.18 14.39
CA ASP A 226 28.61 1.17 14.93
C ASP A 226 27.18 1.58 15.33
N GLU A 227 26.18 0.70 15.19
CA GLU A 227 24.76 0.93 15.44
C GLU A 227 24.09 -0.24 16.21
N GLU A 228 24.86 -1.05 16.94
CA GLU A 228 24.34 -2.21 17.68
C GLU A 228 23.29 -1.83 18.75
N ASP A 229 23.33 -0.59 19.25
CA ASP A 229 22.40 -0.03 20.24
C ASP A 229 21.24 0.79 19.62
N PHE A 230 21.06 0.74 18.29
CA PHE A 230 20.09 1.58 17.58
C PHE A 230 18.67 1.46 18.13
N LEU A 231 18.20 0.23 18.38
CA LEU A 231 16.84 0.01 18.89
C LEU A 231 16.65 0.49 20.32
N ASP A 232 17.67 0.38 21.16
CA ASP A 232 17.63 0.90 22.54
C ASP A 232 17.56 2.43 22.53
N ARG A 233 18.42 3.11 21.74
CA ARG A 233 18.37 4.57 21.55
C ARG A 233 17.04 5.05 20.99
N LEU A 234 16.49 4.31 20.02
CA LEU A 234 15.17 4.62 19.45
C LEU A 234 14.06 4.52 20.50
N ALA A 235 14.11 3.49 21.35
CA ALA A 235 13.15 3.31 22.43
C ALA A 235 13.23 4.47 23.44
N ASP A 236 14.43 4.83 23.88
CA ASP A 236 14.66 5.95 24.80
C ASP A 236 14.12 7.27 24.21
N LEU A 237 14.40 7.58 22.94
CA LEU A 237 13.89 8.78 22.27
C LEU A 237 12.37 8.80 22.15
N LYS A 238 11.74 7.64 21.93
CA LYS A 238 10.26 7.54 21.86
C LYS A 238 9.57 7.65 23.22
N GLU A 239 10.25 7.39 24.31
CA GLU A 239 9.74 7.68 25.65
C GLU A 239 9.73 9.19 25.95
N GLU A 240 10.67 9.96 25.37
CA GLU A 240 10.85 11.39 25.60
C GLU A 240 10.07 12.26 24.63
N ALA A 241 9.82 11.79 23.41
CA ALA A 241 9.20 12.56 22.32
C ALA A 241 8.14 11.78 21.55
N ALA A 242 7.08 12.49 21.11
CA ALA A 242 6.02 11.91 20.31
C ALA A 242 6.49 11.42 18.93
N ASN A 243 7.42 12.15 18.29
CA ASN A 243 7.90 11.87 16.95
C ASN A 243 9.43 11.80 16.91
N VAL A 244 9.94 10.90 16.09
CA VAL A 244 11.36 10.74 15.80
C VAL A 244 11.63 11.01 14.32
N ILE A 245 12.66 11.81 14.02
CA ILE A 245 13.15 12.07 12.67
C ILE A 245 14.45 11.30 12.45
N PHE A 246 14.49 10.47 11.42
CA PHE A 246 15.67 9.69 11.10
C PHE A 246 16.66 10.57 10.30
N VAL A 247 17.88 10.71 10.81
CA VAL A 247 18.92 11.53 10.21
C VAL A 247 20.12 10.67 9.84
N ALA A 248 20.51 10.70 8.55
CA ALA A 248 21.66 9.96 8.05
C ALA A 248 22.70 10.88 7.37
N GLY A 249 23.88 10.36 7.16
CA GLY A 249 24.90 11.01 6.36
C GLY A 249 24.72 10.79 4.85
N LYS A 250 25.83 10.50 4.14
CA LYS A 250 25.84 10.29 2.68
C LYS A 250 25.42 8.88 2.29
N ALA A 251 24.88 8.75 1.07
CA ALA A 251 24.59 7.47 0.40
C ALA A 251 23.64 6.56 1.20
N LEU A 252 22.53 7.13 1.71
CA LEU A 252 21.50 6.34 2.37
C LEU A 252 20.74 5.47 1.37
N GLY A 253 20.65 4.16 1.65
CA GLY A 253 19.74 3.27 0.95
C GLY A 253 20.31 2.57 -0.28
N GLU A 254 21.64 2.49 -0.44
CA GLU A 254 22.23 1.62 -1.45
C GLU A 254 21.89 0.15 -1.19
N GLY A 255 21.57 -0.61 -2.24
CA GLY A 255 21.28 -2.04 -2.16
C GLY A 255 19.98 -2.46 -2.84
N SER A 256 19.60 -3.74 -2.71
CA SER A 256 18.48 -4.35 -3.43
C SER A 256 17.20 -4.54 -2.61
N SER A 257 17.26 -4.58 -1.28
CA SER A 257 16.11 -4.82 -0.38
C SER A 257 15.29 -3.54 -0.11
N ARG A 258 15.00 -2.74 -1.14
CA ARG A 258 14.49 -1.37 -1.01
C ARG A 258 13.10 -1.31 -0.38
N LYS A 259 12.14 -2.09 -0.86
CA LYS A 259 10.76 -2.03 -0.35
C LYS A 259 10.67 -2.53 1.09
N SER A 260 11.29 -3.65 1.43
CA SER A 260 11.32 -4.11 2.83
C SER A 260 12.04 -3.13 3.76
N ALA A 261 13.07 -2.41 3.26
CA ALA A 261 13.73 -1.35 4.00
C ALA A 261 12.78 -0.16 4.26
N THR A 262 11.94 0.25 3.28
CA THR A 262 10.96 1.32 3.52
C THR A 262 9.86 0.89 4.48
N TYR A 263 9.41 -0.36 4.45
CA TYR A 263 8.48 -0.88 5.46
C TYR A 263 9.08 -0.90 6.87
N THR A 264 10.36 -1.27 6.98
CA THR A 264 11.09 -1.14 8.25
C THR A 264 11.10 0.32 8.72
N MET A 265 11.38 1.28 7.82
CA MET A 265 11.35 2.71 8.16
C MET A 265 9.95 3.16 8.59
N LEU A 266 8.87 2.70 7.93
CA LEU A 266 7.49 2.98 8.36
C LEU A 266 7.21 2.44 9.76
N GLN A 267 7.66 1.23 10.09
CA GLN A 267 7.49 0.67 11.43
C GLN A 267 8.25 1.45 12.51
N VAL A 268 9.38 2.03 12.14
CA VAL A 268 10.23 2.83 13.04
C VAL A 268 9.69 4.25 13.22
N LEU A 269 9.26 4.92 12.14
CA LEU A 269 8.96 6.37 12.11
C LEU A 269 7.48 6.70 12.01
N GLY A 270 6.69 5.82 11.37
CA GLY A 270 5.30 6.13 11.04
C GLY A 270 4.35 5.97 12.22
N ASP A 271 3.22 6.65 12.10
CA ASP A 271 2.10 6.55 13.03
C ASP A 271 1.18 5.38 12.68
N PRO A 272 0.54 4.72 13.67
CA PRO A 272 -0.45 3.68 13.41
C PRO A 272 -1.62 4.22 12.58
N VAL A 273 -2.05 3.45 11.60
CA VAL A 273 -3.24 3.75 10.79
C VAL A 273 -4.48 3.15 11.46
N ALA A 274 -5.43 3.99 11.85
CA ALA A 274 -6.63 3.54 12.54
C ALA A 274 -7.42 2.51 11.71
N GLY A 275 -7.78 1.38 12.34
CA GLY A 275 -8.49 0.27 11.69
C GLY A 275 -7.67 -0.51 10.65
N GLU A 276 -6.33 -0.37 10.68
CA GLU A 276 -5.39 -1.12 9.84
C GLU A 276 -4.32 -1.78 10.71
N PRO A 277 -4.50 -3.04 11.08
CA PRO A 277 -3.55 -3.72 11.94
C PRO A 277 -2.16 -3.78 11.32
N GLU A 278 -1.14 -3.60 12.15
CA GLU A 278 0.28 -3.62 11.78
C GLU A 278 0.71 -2.54 10.76
N LYS A 279 -0.20 -1.72 10.21
CA LYS A 279 0.12 -0.67 9.24
C LYS A 279 0.46 0.65 9.92
N LYS A 280 1.53 1.25 9.43
CA LYS A 280 1.94 2.60 9.80
C LYS A 280 2.11 3.47 8.57
N ALA A 281 1.96 4.78 8.73
CA ALA A 281 2.07 5.75 7.66
C ALA A 281 2.85 6.99 8.10
N GLY A 282 3.41 7.71 7.14
CA GLY A 282 4.16 8.95 7.36
C GLY A 282 5.60 8.71 7.80
N GLY A 283 6.20 9.74 8.37
CA GLY A 283 7.59 9.77 8.79
C GLY A 283 8.46 10.68 7.91
N VAL A 284 9.55 11.18 8.51
CA VAL A 284 10.51 12.06 7.84
C VAL A 284 11.90 11.43 7.94
N VAL A 285 12.59 11.40 6.80
CA VAL A 285 13.97 10.90 6.68
C VAL A 285 14.84 12.00 6.10
N VAL A 286 15.83 12.46 6.86
CA VAL A 286 16.77 13.51 6.47
C VAL A 286 18.12 12.89 6.16
N ALA A 287 18.73 13.22 5.03
CA ALA A 287 20.07 12.73 4.69
C ALA A 287 20.83 13.73 3.83
N LYS A 288 22.17 13.63 3.79
CA LYS A 288 22.98 14.39 2.85
C LYS A 288 22.75 13.95 1.40
N SER A 289 22.52 12.67 1.19
CA SER A 289 22.16 12.12 -0.13
C SER A 289 21.53 10.73 0.01
N PHE A 290 20.62 10.41 -0.89
CA PHE A 290 19.98 9.12 -1.02
C PHE A 290 20.45 8.37 -2.26
N ALA A 291 20.42 7.04 -2.21
CA ALA A 291 20.41 6.25 -3.43
C ALA A 291 19.09 6.52 -4.19
N PRO A 292 19.11 6.89 -5.49
CA PRO A 292 17.91 7.39 -6.18
C PRO A 292 16.71 6.45 -6.12
N ILE A 293 16.94 5.15 -6.26
CA ILE A 293 15.84 4.16 -6.22
C ILE A 293 15.26 4.03 -4.80
N PHE A 294 16.08 4.19 -3.75
CA PHE A 294 15.59 4.16 -2.37
C PHE A 294 14.79 5.42 -2.03
N GLU A 295 15.23 6.59 -2.49
CA GLU A 295 14.49 7.84 -2.37
C GLU A 295 13.09 7.72 -2.98
N ASN A 296 13.00 7.20 -4.22
CA ASN A 296 11.71 6.93 -4.87
C ASN A 296 10.86 5.92 -4.09
N SER A 297 11.48 4.91 -3.44
CA SER A 297 10.77 3.94 -2.62
C SER A 297 10.23 4.54 -1.32
N LEU A 298 10.92 5.51 -0.72
CA LEU A 298 10.40 6.28 0.43
C LEU A 298 9.16 7.07 0.03
N VAL A 299 9.23 7.82 -1.08
CA VAL A 299 8.09 8.57 -1.65
C VAL A 299 6.91 7.63 -1.93
N ALA A 300 7.15 6.50 -2.60
CA ALA A 300 6.11 5.52 -2.92
C ALA A 300 5.43 4.93 -1.68
N SER A 301 6.15 4.89 -0.55
CA SER A 301 5.63 4.41 0.74
C SER A 301 5.04 5.52 1.62
N GLY A 302 4.96 6.78 1.14
CA GLY A 302 4.43 7.91 1.89
C GLY A 302 5.37 8.49 2.95
N ILE A 303 6.68 8.18 2.88
CA ILE A 303 7.72 8.76 3.75
C ILE A 303 8.30 9.98 3.05
N LEU A 304 8.51 11.07 3.78
CA LEU A 304 9.11 12.31 3.27
C LEU A 304 10.64 12.27 3.31
N PRO A 305 11.35 12.09 2.18
CA PRO A 305 12.80 12.24 2.13
C PRO A 305 13.18 13.72 2.01
N VAL A 306 14.17 14.16 2.79
CA VAL A 306 14.66 15.55 2.83
C VAL A 306 16.18 15.55 2.69
N LYS A 307 16.73 16.31 1.75
CA LYS A 307 18.18 16.44 1.57
C LYS A 307 18.69 17.75 2.19
N CYS A 308 19.71 17.65 3.03
CA CYS A 308 20.45 18.81 3.54
C CYS A 308 21.82 18.41 4.06
N ASP A 309 22.62 19.39 4.48
CA ASP A 309 23.83 19.10 5.27
C ASP A 309 23.44 18.69 6.70
N THR A 310 23.84 17.49 7.10
CA THR A 310 23.52 16.90 8.42
C THR A 310 24.68 16.92 9.40
N ASP A 311 25.79 17.63 9.10
CA ASP A 311 26.99 17.61 9.94
C ASP A 311 26.79 18.27 11.31
N SER A 312 25.99 19.35 11.38
CA SER A 312 25.71 20.07 12.62
C SER A 312 24.60 19.41 13.48
N ILE A 313 23.82 18.48 12.91
CA ILE A 313 22.75 17.81 13.62
C ILE A 313 23.33 16.70 14.49
N SER A 314 22.90 16.61 15.75
CA SER A 314 23.31 15.59 16.71
C SER A 314 22.15 14.69 17.12
N GLU A 315 22.44 13.52 17.68
CA GLU A 315 21.45 12.66 18.32
C GLU A 315 20.70 13.42 19.41
N GLY A 316 19.37 13.29 19.44
CA GLY A 316 18.51 13.94 20.42
C GLY A 316 18.23 15.42 20.16
N ASP A 317 18.76 16.02 19.07
CA ASP A 317 18.41 17.40 18.71
C ASP A 317 16.94 17.50 18.33
N ASP A 318 16.28 18.58 18.76
CA ASP A 318 14.93 18.94 18.33
C ASP A 318 14.96 19.49 16.90
N LEU A 319 14.22 18.88 16.00
CA LEU A 319 14.09 19.31 14.61
C LEU A 319 12.69 19.84 14.31
N THR A 320 12.63 20.94 13.57
CA THR A 320 11.40 21.45 12.96
C THR A 320 11.66 21.67 11.47
N LEU A 321 11.05 20.84 10.62
CA LEU A 321 11.04 21.02 9.17
C LEU A 321 9.86 21.91 8.78
N ASP A 322 10.13 23.07 8.16
CA ASP A 322 9.14 23.99 7.59
C ASP A 322 9.12 23.79 6.07
N LEU A 323 8.04 23.21 5.54
CA LEU A 323 7.94 22.88 4.12
C LEU A 323 7.84 24.12 3.25
N ALA A 324 7.13 25.15 3.71
CA ALA A 324 6.93 26.38 2.92
C ALA A 324 8.19 27.25 2.84
N ALA A 325 9.00 27.22 3.89
CA ALA A 325 10.27 27.93 3.94
C ALA A 325 11.42 27.13 3.30
N GLU A 326 11.25 25.82 3.08
CA GLU A 326 12.30 24.87 2.70
C GLU A 326 13.50 24.91 3.68
N GLU A 327 13.19 24.90 4.97
CA GLU A 327 14.15 25.03 6.04
C GLU A 327 13.98 23.94 7.12
N LEU A 328 15.11 23.45 7.63
CA LEU A 328 15.19 22.60 8.82
C LEU A 328 15.79 23.41 9.98
N ILE A 329 15.02 23.57 11.05
CA ILE A 329 15.43 24.32 12.24
C ILE A 329 15.88 23.33 13.30
N VAL A 330 17.11 23.48 13.79
CA VAL A 330 17.74 22.64 14.81
C VAL A 330 17.71 23.38 16.14
N ASN A 331 17.13 22.78 17.18
CA ASN A 331 17.03 23.30 18.55
C ASN A 331 16.46 24.74 18.62
N GLY A 332 15.62 25.12 17.65
CA GLY A 332 15.03 26.45 17.57
C GLY A 332 16.03 27.59 17.29
N ALA A 333 17.28 27.29 16.91
CA ALA A 333 18.36 28.28 16.80
C ALA A 333 19.09 28.24 15.45
N GLU A 334 19.48 27.09 14.95
CA GLU A 334 20.20 26.93 13.68
C GLU A 334 19.20 26.59 12.57
N THR A 335 19.34 27.23 11.41
CA THR A 335 18.52 27.00 10.23
C THR A 335 19.38 26.43 9.11
N ILE A 336 18.95 25.31 8.53
CA ILE A 336 19.62 24.61 7.43
C ILE A 336 18.65 24.62 6.24
N ALA A 337 19.08 25.09 5.07
CA ALA A 337 18.29 24.99 3.84
C ALA A 337 18.17 23.53 3.40
N VAL A 338 16.98 23.12 2.96
CA VAL A 338 16.70 21.76 2.54
C VAL A 338 16.30 21.69 1.06
N GLU A 339 16.53 20.52 0.44
CA GLU A 339 15.97 20.17 -0.86
C GLU A 339 14.82 19.18 -0.62
N LEU A 340 13.61 19.58 -1.01
CA LEU A 340 12.40 18.77 -0.93
C LEU A 340 12.15 18.02 -2.25
N PRO A 341 11.38 16.93 -2.24
CA PRO A 341 10.90 16.28 -3.46
C PRO A 341 10.09 17.26 -4.34
N VAL A 342 10.10 17.02 -5.65
CA VAL A 342 9.25 17.78 -6.59
C VAL A 342 7.77 17.64 -6.24
N GLN A 343 6.94 18.63 -6.61
CA GLN A 343 5.51 18.70 -6.23
C GLN A 343 4.74 17.40 -6.51
N TYR A 344 5.01 16.76 -7.64
CA TYR A 344 4.40 15.49 -8.00
C TYR A 344 4.66 14.37 -6.96
N ASN A 345 5.87 14.31 -6.42
CA ASN A 345 6.24 13.36 -5.36
C ASN A 345 5.66 13.78 -4.00
N LEU A 346 5.57 15.07 -3.71
CA LEU A 346 4.89 15.58 -2.52
C LEU A 346 3.39 15.20 -2.53
N ASN A 347 2.74 15.25 -3.69
CA ASN A 347 1.35 14.81 -3.83
C ASN A 347 1.17 13.30 -3.55
N LYS A 348 2.13 12.46 -3.96
CA LYS A 348 2.14 11.02 -3.60
C LYS A 348 2.26 10.80 -2.10
N ILE A 349 3.15 11.55 -1.45
CA ILE A 349 3.33 11.48 0.02
C ILE A 349 2.05 11.95 0.73
N ALA A 350 1.43 13.03 0.25
CA ALA A 350 0.18 13.57 0.78
C ALA A 350 -0.99 12.57 0.69
N ALA A 351 -1.03 11.77 -0.38
CA ALA A 351 -2.00 10.68 -0.53
C ALA A 351 -1.76 9.48 0.42
N GLY A 352 -0.65 9.47 1.16
CA GLY A 352 -0.24 8.33 2.00
C GLY A 352 0.54 7.27 1.23
N GLY A 353 1.07 7.61 0.04
CA GLY A 353 1.88 6.75 -0.81
C GLY A 353 1.27 6.52 -2.19
N MET A 354 2.01 5.78 -3.00
CA MET A 354 1.68 5.57 -4.41
C MET A 354 0.36 4.81 -4.61
N THR A 355 0.05 3.85 -3.74
CA THR A 355 -1.18 3.02 -3.83
C THR A 355 -2.44 3.87 -3.91
N TYR A 356 -2.62 4.80 -2.98
CA TYR A 356 -3.80 5.68 -2.96
C TYR A 356 -3.74 6.75 -4.05
N PHE A 357 -2.54 7.27 -4.34
CA PHE A 357 -2.34 8.25 -5.39
C PHE A 357 -2.73 7.72 -6.77
N ASP A 358 -2.24 6.52 -7.13
CA ASP A 358 -2.52 5.89 -8.42
C ASP A 358 -4.00 5.45 -8.50
N ALA A 359 -4.55 4.86 -7.42
CA ALA A 359 -5.97 4.50 -7.37
C ALA A 359 -6.87 5.72 -7.57
N GLY A 360 -6.56 6.85 -6.93
CA GLY A 360 -7.31 8.09 -7.09
C GLY A 360 -7.23 8.67 -8.50
N ASN A 361 -6.05 8.62 -9.14
CA ASN A 361 -5.90 9.07 -10.53
C ASN A 361 -6.73 8.24 -11.50
N GLU A 362 -6.73 6.90 -11.33
CA GLU A 362 -7.53 6.00 -12.14
C GLU A 362 -9.02 6.22 -11.95
N LEU A 363 -9.46 6.29 -10.70
CA LEU A 363 -10.86 6.52 -10.37
C LEU A 363 -11.36 7.85 -10.95
N GLN A 364 -10.56 8.91 -10.83
CA GLN A 364 -10.87 10.22 -11.43
C GLN A 364 -11.02 10.12 -12.94
N GLN A 365 -10.12 9.40 -13.62
CA GLN A 365 -10.17 9.26 -15.08
C GLN A 365 -11.43 8.49 -15.52
N TRP A 366 -11.77 7.38 -14.87
CA TRP A 366 -12.99 6.62 -15.16
C TRP A 366 -14.25 7.46 -14.95
N ALA A 367 -14.29 8.19 -13.84
CA ALA A 367 -15.42 9.06 -13.50
C ALA A 367 -15.58 10.22 -14.50
N ALA A 368 -14.47 10.84 -14.92
CA ALA A 368 -14.49 11.92 -15.91
C ALA A 368 -14.95 11.41 -17.29
N ASP A 369 -14.50 10.24 -17.70
CA ASP A 369 -14.91 9.66 -18.99
C ASP A 369 -16.41 9.32 -18.97
N TYR A 370 -16.91 8.72 -17.88
CA TYR A 370 -18.35 8.48 -17.72
C TYR A 370 -19.14 9.81 -17.72
N CYS A 371 -18.71 10.84 -17.01
CA CYS A 371 -19.40 12.13 -16.98
C CYS A 371 -19.50 12.75 -18.39
N ARG A 372 -18.45 12.65 -19.22
CA ARG A 372 -18.49 13.12 -20.61
C ARG A 372 -19.50 12.34 -21.46
N GLU A 373 -19.52 11.02 -21.34
CA GLU A 373 -20.45 10.16 -22.08
C GLU A 373 -21.90 10.37 -21.66
N ALA A 374 -22.13 10.54 -20.35
CA ALA A 374 -23.46 10.77 -19.78
C ALA A 374 -23.93 12.22 -19.86
N GLY A 375 -23.07 13.17 -20.29
CA GLY A 375 -23.39 14.59 -20.36
C GLY A 375 -23.54 15.26 -19.00
N LEU A 376 -22.84 14.76 -17.98
CA LEU A 376 -22.81 15.32 -16.63
C LEU A 376 -21.74 16.41 -16.55
N GLU A 377 -22.07 17.55 -15.92
CA GLU A 377 -21.13 18.64 -15.70
C GLU A 377 -20.18 18.30 -14.53
N PHE A 378 -18.88 18.52 -14.73
CA PHE A 378 -17.82 18.44 -13.73
C PHE A 378 -16.69 19.43 -14.07
N ASP A 379 -15.78 19.71 -13.16
CA ASP A 379 -14.68 20.66 -13.37
C ASP A 379 -13.48 19.98 -14.07
N GLU A 380 -13.40 20.14 -15.38
CA GLU A 380 -12.28 19.60 -16.18
C GLU A 380 -10.90 20.18 -15.84
N SER A 381 -10.83 21.32 -15.12
CA SER A 381 -9.54 21.89 -14.70
C SER A 381 -8.84 21.06 -13.62
N ASN A 382 -9.56 20.15 -12.95
CA ASN A 382 -9.02 19.21 -11.98
C ASN A 382 -8.35 17.98 -12.63
N LEU A 383 -8.51 17.81 -13.94
CA LEU A 383 -7.82 16.73 -14.66
C LEU A 383 -6.36 17.12 -14.95
N PRO A 384 -5.46 16.14 -15.04
CA PRO A 384 -4.10 16.40 -15.50
C PRO A 384 -4.10 17.11 -16.85
N ASP A 385 -3.27 18.14 -16.99
CA ASP A 385 -3.13 18.90 -18.23
C ASP A 385 -2.93 17.96 -19.43
N LYS A 386 -3.81 18.04 -20.44
CA LYS A 386 -3.55 17.41 -21.74
C LYS A 386 -2.44 18.20 -22.41
N VAL A 387 -1.21 17.71 -22.31
CA VAL A 387 -0.07 18.33 -22.98
C VAL A 387 -0.24 18.16 -24.48
N GLU A 388 -0.40 19.27 -25.21
CA GLU A 388 -0.49 19.25 -26.69
C GLU A 388 0.77 18.60 -27.29
N ALA A 389 0.59 17.74 -28.29
CA ALA A 389 1.71 17.17 -29.03
C ALA A 389 2.51 18.28 -29.70
N ALA A 390 3.81 18.31 -29.47
CA ALA A 390 4.68 19.29 -30.16
C ALA A 390 4.68 19.03 -31.68
N ASP A 391 4.57 20.06 -32.48
CA ASP A 391 4.56 19.96 -33.95
C ASP A 391 5.89 19.41 -34.53
N GLU A 392 6.99 19.52 -33.79
CA GLU A 392 8.29 18.96 -34.17
C GLU A 392 8.76 17.89 -33.15
N LYS A 393 9.07 16.68 -33.65
CA LYS A 393 9.65 15.61 -32.83
C LYS A 393 11.17 15.85 -32.69
N PRO A 394 11.68 16.16 -31.49
CA PRO A 394 13.11 16.30 -31.29
C PRO A 394 13.85 14.98 -31.55
N PRO A 395 15.15 14.98 -31.80
CA PRO A 395 15.96 13.76 -31.87
C PRO A 395 15.85 12.99 -30.56
N GLN A 396 15.57 11.69 -30.64
CA GLN A 396 15.33 10.82 -29.49
C GLN A 396 16.25 9.61 -29.49
N THR A 397 16.70 9.20 -28.31
CA THR A 397 17.35 7.91 -28.08
C THR A 397 16.36 6.77 -28.32
N LEU A 398 16.86 5.52 -28.42
CA LEU A 398 16.01 4.35 -28.58
C LEU A 398 15.08 4.17 -27.37
N ALA A 399 15.58 4.41 -26.15
CA ALA A 399 14.77 4.35 -24.93
C ALA A 399 13.61 5.36 -24.96
N GLN A 400 13.88 6.62 -25.29
CA GLN A 400 12.86 7.65 -25.44
C GLN A 400 11.80 7.30 -26.50
N LYS A 401 12.23 6.69 -27.63
CA LYS A 401 11.28 6.24 -28.66
C LYS A 401 10.38 5.13 -28.17
N ILE A 402 10.91 4.13 -27.45
CA ILE A 402 10.10 3.03 -26.92
C ILE A 402 9.14 3.55 -25.86
N VAL A 403 9.61 4.36 -24.91
CA VAL A 403 8.74 4.98 -23.89
C VAL A 403 7.68 5.86 -24.55
N GLY A 404 8.05 6.71 -25.51
CA GLY A 404 7.12 7.56 -26.24
C GLY A 404 6.03 6.80 -26.99
N MET A 405 6.37 5.66 -27.60
CA MET A 405 5.41 4.80 -28.29
C MET A 405 4.37 4.15 -27.37
N ASN A 406 4.69 3.99 -26.09
CA ASN A 406 3.80 3.38 -25.10
C ASN A 406 3.08 4.42 -24.21
N ARG A 407 3.20 5.73 -24.51
CA ARG A 407 2.47 6.78 -23.77
C ARG A 407 0.97 6.65 -24.00
N ILE A 408 0.20 6.73 -22.91
CA ILE A 408 -1.26 6.68 -22.97
C ILE A 408 -1.90 8.01 -23.39
N ASP A 409 -1.16 9.14 -23.31
CA ASP A 409 -1.64 10.47 -23.71
C ASP A 409 -1.55 10.72 -25.24
N GLY A 410 -1.10 9.73 -26.01
CA GLY A 410 -0.98 9.80 -27.46
C GLY A 410 0.22 10.59 -27.99
N LYS A 411 1.09 11.14 -27.12
CA LYS A 411 2.38 11.70 -27.55
C LYS A 411 3.34 10.56 -27.85
N GLU A 412 4.05 10.66 -28.97
CA GLU A 412 5.05 9.65 -29.37
C GLU A 412 6.49 10.05 -28.96
N THR A 413 6.64 11.02 -28.08
CA THR A 413 7.95 11.54 -27.64
C THR A 413 7.99 11.74 -26.14
N ILE A 414 9.17 11.65 -25.54
CA ILE A 414 9.44 12.01 -24.14
C ILE A 414 10.79 12.73 -24.05
N LEU A 415 10.83 13.81 -23.27
CA LEU A 415 12.04 14.60 -23.08
C LEU A 415 12.74 14.23 -21.75
N PRO A 416 14.05 14.48 -21.62
CA PRO A 416 14.72 14.36 -20.33
C PRO A 416 14.04 15.23 -19.26
N GLY A 417 13.82 14.67 -18.08
CA GLY A 417 13.10 15.29 -16.98
C GLY A 417 11.57 15.24 -17.09
N GLU A 418 11.02 14.80 -18.23
CA GLU A 418 9.56 14.64 -18.40
C GLU A 418 9.08 13.34 -17.77
N THR A 419 7.95 13.41 -17.05
CA THR A 419 7.21 12.23 -16.54
C THR A 419 6.01 11.97 -17.45
N ALA A 420 5.79 10.72 -17.81
CA ALA A 420 4.63 10.29 -18.60
C ALA A 420 4.11 8.95 -18.11
N THR A 421 2.79 8.80 -18.13
CA THR A 421 2.17 7.48 -17.93
C THR A 421 2.29 6.67 -19.20
N VAL A 422 2.81 5.45 -19.06
CA VAL A 422 3.05 4.53 -20.18
C VAL A 422 2.36 3.21 -19.94
N GLU A 423 1.90 2.59 -21.02
CA GLU A 423 1.46 1.20 -21.02
C GLU A 423 2.64 0.30 -20.66
N VAL A 424 2.45 -0.59 -19.70
CA VAL A 424 3.41 -1.60 -19.27
C VAL A 424 2.81 -2.97 -19.52
N ARG A 425 3.27 -3.59 -20.58
CA ARG A 425 2.66 -4.81 -21.10
C ARG A 425 2.77 -6.01 -20.18
N GLY A 426 3.83 -6.09 -19.36
CA GLY A 426 4.01 -7.25 -18.49
C GLY A 426 4.64 -6.96 -17.15
N ALA A 427 4.18 -7.70 -16.14
CA ALA A 427 4.71 -7.72 -14.79
C ALA A 427 5.33 -9.08 -14.47
N PHE A 428 6.61 -9.06 -14.05
CA PHE A 428 7.37 -10.26 -13.70
C PHE A 428 7.64 -10.27 -12.19
N SER A 429 7.01 -11.19 -11.48
CA SER A 429 7.22 -11.42 -10.05
C SER A 429 8.07 -12.67 -9.80
N GLN A 430 8.70 -12.75 -8.64
CA GLN A 430 9.51 -13.88 -8.21
C GLN A 430 9.28 -14.19 -6.72
N ASP A 431 9.73 -15.34 -6.25
CA ASP A 431 9.38 -15.94 -4.98
C ASP A 431 9.83 -15.18 -3.73
N THR A 432 10.92 -14.41 -3.76
CA THR A 432 11.38 -13.65 -2.58
C THR A 432 10.71 -12.29 -2.42
N THR A 433 10.10 -11.74 -3.47
CA THR A 433 9.34 -10.49 -3.44
C THR A 433 7.85 -10.70 -3.72
N GLY A 434 7.48 -11.85 -4.23
CA GLY A 434 6.11 -12.22 -4.56
C GLY A 434 5.12 -12.05 -3.40
N PRO A 435 5.43 -12.54 -2.18
CA PRO A 435 4.52 -12.35 -1.04
C PRO A 435 4.18 -10.88 -0.79
N MET A 436 5.19 -9.98 -0.77
CA MET A 436 4.96 -8.54 -0.63
C MET A 436 4.20 -7.95 -1.82
N THR A 437 4.45 -8.44 -3.04
CA THR A 437 3.74 -7.99 -4.25
C THR A 437 2.25 -8.34 -4.17
N LEU A 438 1.89 -9.53 -3.72
CA LEU A 438 0.50 -9.94 -3.57
C LEU A 438 -0.19 -9.24 -2.40
N ASP A 439 0.52 -8.99 -1.31
CA ASP A 439 0.02 -8.16 -0.20
C ASP A 439 -0.33 -6.75 -0.70
N GLU A 440 0.56 -6.10 -1.46
CA GLU A 440 0.30 -4.78 -2.07
C GLU A 440 -0.86 -4.83 -3.07
N TYR A 441 -0.94 -5.88 -3.90
CA TYR A 441 -2.01 -6.05 -4.86
C TYR A 441 -3.40 -6.14 -4.18
N GLN A 442 -3.49 -6.90 -3.10
CA GLN A 442 -4.71 -7.01 -2.32
C GLN A 442 -5.01 -5.72 -1.55
N ALA A 443 -4.00 -5.05 -1.00
CA ALA A 443 -4.16 -3.79 -0.30
C ALA A 443 -4.68 -2.65 -1.20
N MET A 444 -4.36 -2.68 -2.50
CA MET A 444 -4.86 -1.69 -3.48
C MET A 444 -6.19 -2.10 -4.15
N ALA A 445 -6.93 -3.02 -3.56
CA ALA A 445 -8.17 -3.57 -4.11
C ALA A 445 -7.97 -4.19 -5.51
N GLY A 446 -6.97 -5.07 -5.66
CA GLY A 446 -6.72 -5.78 -6.91
C GLY A 446 -7.84 -6.79 -7.22
N GLY A 447 -8.36 -6.73 -8.46
CA GLY A 447 -9.32 -7.66 -9.03
C GLY A 447 -8.67 -8.55 -10.10
N ASP A 448 -9.11 -8.44 -11.36
CA ASP A 448 -8.44 -9.04 -12.51
C ASP A 448 -7.18 -8.26 -12.90
N PHE A 449 -6.27 -8.89 -13.64
CA PHE A 449 -5.06 -8.23 -14.09
C PHE A 449 -5.34 -7.27 -15.26
N GLY A 450 -4.84 -6.02 -15.12
CA GLY A 450 -4.86 -5.04 -16.21
C GLY A 450 -3.65 -5.14 -17.15
N ALA A 451 -2.55 -5.76 -16.71
CA ALA A 451 -1.40 -6.03 -17.58
C ALA A 451 -1.67 -7.20 -18.54
N ASP A 452 -1.20 -7.14 -19.80
CA ASP A 452 -1.39 -8.19 -20.81
C ASP A 452 -0.89 -9.55 -20.34
N PHE A 453 0.18 -9.59 -19.56
CA PHE A 453 0.67 -10.82 -18.93
C PHE A 453 1.35 -10.57 -17.60
N VAL A 454 1.07 -11.46 -16.67
CA VAL A 454 1.72 -11.52 -15.34
C VAL A 454 2.41 -12.87 -15.20
N ILE A 455 3.69 -12.87 -14.84
CA ILE A 455 4.47 -14.08 -14.64
C ILE A 455 5.00 -14.13 -13.21
N GLN A 456 4.66 -15.20 -12.49
CA GLN A 456 5.24 -15.53 -11.18
C GLN A 456 6.25 -16.67 -11.34
N SER A 457 7.52 -16.38 -11.08
CA SER A 457 8.61 -17.37 -11.09
C SER A 457 8.97 -17.81 -9.67
N LEU A 458 9.49 -19.03 -9.56
CA LEU A 458 10.00 -19.62 -8.32
C LEU A 458 11.51 -19.89 -8.49
N CYS A 459 12.29 -18.82 -8.68
CA CYS A 459 13.68 -18.91 -9.12
C CYS A 459 14.74 -18.66 -8.03
N HIS A 460 14.37 -18.13 -6.87
CA HIS A 460 15.31 -17.86 -5.77
C HIS A 460 15.24 -18.92 -4.67
N THR A 461 14.07 -19.48 -4.40
CA THR A 461 13.85 -20.53 -3.41
C THR A 461 13.38 -21.85 -4.05
N GLY A 462 13.85 -22.13 -5.28
CA GLY A 462 13.40 -23.27 -6.09
C GLY A 462 13.70 -24.65 -5.50
N GLU A 463 14.65 -24.76 -4.55
CA GLU A 463 14.93 -26.01 -3.82
C GLU A 463 13.82 -26.35 -2.82
N CYS A 464 13.05 -25.35 -2.36
CA CYS A 464 11.89 -25.51 -1.51
C CYS A 464 12.14 -26.41 -0.28
N PRO A 465 13.09 -26.07 0.61
CA PRO A 465 13.54 -26.95 1.69
C PRO A 465 12.54 -27.12 2.83
N SER A 466 11.57 -26.22 3.00
CA SER A 466 10.56 -26.30 4.07
C SER A 466 9.13 -26.48 3.53
N SER A 467 8.20 -26.87 4.42
CA SER A 467 6.76 -26.92 4.12
C SER A 467 6.20 -25.53 3.88
N GLU A 468 6.63 -24.55 4.67
CA GLU A 468 6.20 -23.15 4.56
C GLU A 468 6.57 -22.55 3.19
N GLU A 469 7.80 -22.80 2.70
CA GLU A 469 8.19 -22.36 1.35
C GLU A 469 7.37 -23.05 0.26
N ARG A 470 7.01 -24.32 0.44
CA ARG A 470 6.15 -25.04 -0.49
C ARG A 470 4.75 -24.48 -0.53
N ASP A 471 4.18 -24.17 0.62
CA ASP A 471 2.85 -23.57 0.72
C ASP A 471 2.85 -22.17 0.11
N MET A 472 3.88 -21.37 0.39
CA MET A 472 4.10 -20.07 -0.25
C MET A 472 4.22 -20.18 -1.78
N HIS A 473 4.97 -21.15 -2.31
CA HIS A 473 5.06 -21.39 -3.76
C HIS A 473 3.70 -21.74 -4.38
N GLN A 474 2.91 -22.57 -3.70
CA GLN A 474 1.56 -22.94 -4.17
C GLN A 474 0.63 -21.73 -4.14
N PHE A 475 0.66 -20.95 -3.08
CA PHE A 475 -0.12 -19.72 -2.95
C PHE A 475 0.22 -18.72 -4.08
N LEU A 476 1.50 -18.36 -4.25
CA LEU A 476 1.92 -17.39 -5.27
C LEU A 476 1.51 -17.81 -6.68
N THR A 477 1.76 -19.07 -7.04
CA THR A 477 1.43 -19.55 -8.40
C THR A 477 -0.05 -19.81 -8.60
N GLY A 478 -0.78 -20.22 -7.56
CA GLY A 478 -2.23 -20.36 -7.55
C GLY A 478 -2.91 -19.03 -7.78
N PHE A 479 -2.59 -18.04 -6.96
CA PHE A 479 -3.12 -16.68 -7.05
C PHE A 479 -3.01 -16.06 -8.45
N VAL A 480 -1.81 -16.20 -9.06
CA VAL A 480 -1.56 -15.64 -10.39
C VAL A 480 -2.33 -16.40 -11.47
N ARG A 481 -2.41 -17.74 -11.39
CA ARG A 481 -3.16 -18.56 -12.36
C ARG A 481 -4.65 -18.35 -12.31
N GLU A 482 -5.23 -18.19 -11.13
CA GLU A 482 -6.66 -17.92 -10.94
C GLU A 482 -7.10 -16.63 -11.64
N ARG A 483 -6.17 -15.67 -11.81
CA ARG A 483 -6.38 -14.37 -12.48
C ARG A 483 -5.84 -14.34 -13.92
N GLY A 484 -5.64 -15.49 -14.55
CA GLY A 484 -5.21 -15.59 -15.94
C GLY A 484 -3.72 -15.40 -16.21
N GLY A 485 -2.90 -15.24 -15.17
CA GLY A 485 -1.44 -15.12 -15.30
C GLY A 485 -0.73 -16.47 -15.37
N VAL A 486 0.60 -16.44 -15.46
CA VAL A 486 1.48 -17.61 -15.60
C VAL A 486 2.26 -17.86 -14.32
N GLY A 487 1.88 -18.88 -13.56
CA GLY A 487 2.65 -19.38 -12.42
C GLY A 487 3.62 -20.48 -12.87
N LEU A 488 4.92 -20.25 -12.77
CA LEU A 488 5.97 -21.22 -13.11
C LEU A 488 6.18 -22.19 -11.94
N LYS A 489 6.64 -23.41 -12.28
CA LYS A 489 7.08 -24.38 -11.27
C LYS A 489 8.54 -24.14 -10.88
N PRO A 490 8.99 -24.63 -9.72
CA PRO A 490 10.41 -24.62 -9.39
C PRO A 490 11.25 -25.26 -10.49
N GLY A 491 12.31 -24.55 -10.92
CA GLY A 491 13.21 -25.03 -11.98
C GLY A 491 12.76 -24.78 -13.43
N GLU A 492 11.56 -24.25 -13.68
CA GLU A 492 11.09 -23.93 -15.06
C GLU A 492 11.80 -22.71 -15.67
N GLY A 493 12.35 -21.83 -14.86
CA GLY A 493 13.18 -20.74 -15.34
C GLY A 493 13.29 -19.55 -14.40
N ILE A 494 14.34 -18.78 -14.63
CA ILE A 494 14.58 -17.52 -13.94
C ILE A 494 13.75 -16.43 -14.64
N ILE A 495 13.17 -15.53 -13.86
CA ILE A 495 12.36 -14.40 -14.33
C ILE A 495 13.00 -13.66 -15.52
N HIS A 496 14.31 -13.36 -15.47
CA HIS A 496 15.02 -12.64 -16.53
C HIS A 496 15.09 -13.44 -17.85
N THR A 497 15.24 -14.76 -17.78
CA THR A 497 15.38 -15.63 -18.96
C THR A 497 14.02 -15.94 -19.58
N ILE A 498 13.03 -16.22 -18.75
CA ILE A 498 11.68 -16.52 -19.22
C ILE A 498 11.04 -15.26 -19.82
N GLY A 499 11.17 -14.12 -19.17
CA GLY A 499 10.64 -12.83 -19.64
C GLY A 499 11.06 -12.51 -21.07
N ASN A 500 12.31 -12.80 -21.44
CA ASN A 500 12.82 -12.57 -22.80
C ASN A 500 12.04 -13.29 -23.91
N ARG A 501 11.24 -14.30 -23.58
CA ARG A 501 10.42 -15.04 -24.57
C ARG A 501 9.10 -14.34 -24.89
N PHE A 502 8.70 -13.38 -24.07
CA PHE A 502 7.42 -12.69 -24.16
C PHE A 502 7.54 -11.22 -24.54
N VAL A 503 8.74 -10.63 -24.39
CA VAL A 503 9.00 -9.21 -24.62
C VAL A 503 9.30 -8.93 -26.09
N LEU A 504 8.57 -8.01 -26.70
CA LEU A 504 8.81 -7.48 -28.03
C LEU A 504 9.76 -6.26 -27.97
N PRO A 505 10.39 -5.89 -29.10
CA PRO A 505 11.32 -4.77 -29.14
C PRO A 505 10.74 -3.40 -28.74
N THR A 506 9.42 -3.27 -28.81
CA THR A 506 8.69 -2.02 -28.47
C THR A 506 8.04 -2.05 -27.09
N ASP A 507 8.13 -3.16 -26.36
CA ASP A 507 7.45 -3.31 -25.09
C ASP A 507 8.18 -2.59 -23.95
N VAL A 508 7.40 -2.12 -22.99
CA VAL A 508 7.83 -1.75 -21.64
C VAL A 508 7.35 -2.83 -20.68
N ILE A 509 8.22 -3.34 -19.84
CA ILE A 509 7.91 -4.36 -18.84
C ILE A 509 8.54 -4.01 -17.49
N VAL A 510 8.01 -4.59 -16.42
CA VAL A 510 8.52 -4.40 -15.07
C VAL A 510 8.83 -5.74 -14.40
N GLY A 511 9.84 -5.78 -13.56
CA GLY A 511 10.21 -6.99 -12.84
C GLY A 511 10.62 -6.76 -11.38
N GLY A 512 10.18 -7.67 -10.51
CA GLY A 512 10.39 -7.65 -9.06
C GLY A 512 11.79 -8.06 -8.60
N ASP A 513 12.75 -8.14 -9.51
CA ASP A 513 14.15 -8.40 -9.20
C ASP A 513 15.04 -7.23 -9.67
N SER A 514 16.01 -6.84 -8.83
CA SER A 514 16.93 -5.75 -9.13
C SER A 514 17.77 -5.97 -10.40
N HIS A 515 17.83 -7.20 -10.89
CA HIS A 515 18.58 -7.61 -12.09
C HIS A 515 17.66 -7.89 -13.29
N THR A 516 16.37 -7.47 -13.23
CA THR A 516 15.47 -7.62 -14.38
C THR A 516 16.04 -6.89 -15.58
N ARG A 517 16.48 -7.64 -16.57
CA ARG A 517 17.08 -7.17 -17.82
C ARG A 517 16.54 -8.00 -18.97
N THR A 518 16.04 -7.34 -19.99
CA THR A 518 15.66 -7.98 -21.25
C THR A 518 16.51 -7.45 -22.39
N PRO A 519 16.91 -8.27 -23.36
CA PRO A 519 17.70 -7.82 -24.51
C PRO A 519 16.87 -7.05 -25.53
N THR A 520 15.54 -7.13 -25.42
CA THR A 520 14.58 -6.45 -26.30
C THR A 520 13.61 -5.62 -25.46
N GLY A 521 13.08 -4.53 -26.04
CA GLY A 521 12.18 -3.63 -25.32
C GLY A 521 12.90 -2.86 -24.20
N ILE A 522 12.11 -2.34 -23.28
CA ILE A 522 12.57 -1.71 -22.02
C ILE A 522 12.11 -2.56 -20.86
N SER A 523 13.03 -2.90 -19.98
CA SER A 523 12.75 -3.53 -18.70
C SER A 523 13.35 -2.71 -17.57
N PHE A 524 12.60 -2.51 -16.51
CA PHE A 524 13.11 -1.87 -15.30
C PHE A 524 12.79 -2.70 -14.05
N PRO A 525 13.75 -2.73 -13.09
CA PRO A 525 13.50 -3.35 -11.80
C PRO A 525 12.60 -2.44 -10.97
N ALA A 526 11.62 -3.03 -10.30
CA ALA A 526 10.67 -2.29 -9.50
C ALA A 526 10.47 -2.92 -8.11
N ALA A 527 9.96 -2.13 -7.18
CA ALA A 527 9.52 -2.59 -5.89
C ALA A 527 8.15 -3.28 -5.99
N SER A 528 7.74 -3.98 -4.94
CA SER A 528 6.51 -4.80 -4.94
C SER A 528 5.24 -3.99 -5.23
N ASP A 529 5.15 -2.76 -4.73
CA ASP A 529 4.04 -1.83 -4.98
C ASP A 529 3.91 -1.43 -6.46
N ILE A 530 5.04 -1.13 -7.12
CA ILE A 530 5.06 -0.83 -8.56
C ILE A 530 4.64 -2.05 -9.37
N ILE A 531 5.15 -3.24 -9.01
CA ILE A 531 4.73 -4.48 -9.67
C ILE A 531 3.23 -4.70 -9.49
N ALA A 532 2.72 -4.55 -8.28
CA ALA A 532 1.30 -4.71 -7.96
C ALA A 532 0.44 -3.68 -8.72
N GLY A 533 0.88 -2.42 -8.81
CA GLY A 533 0.22 -1.38 -9.59
C GLY A 533 0.16 -1.72 -11.07
N VAL A 534 1.27 -2.20 -11.66
CA VAL A 534 1.28 -2.67 -13.05
C VAL A 534 0.41 -3.91 -13.24
N MET A 535 0.43 -4.86 -12.31
CA MET A 535 -0.47 -6.01 -12.37
C MET A 535 -1.94 -5.56 -12.44
N LYS A 536 -2.31 -4.56 -11.65
CA LYS A 536 -3.69 -4.04 -11.58
C LYS A 536 -4.06 -3.16 -12.77
N TYR A 537 -3.21 -2.22 -13.17
CA TYR A 537 -3.57 -1.16 -14.11
C TYR A 537 -2.97 -1.32 -15.51
N GLY A 538 -1.98 -2.18 -15.71
CA GLY A 538 -1.27 -2.34 -16.98
C GLY A 538 -0.45 -1.12 -17.41
N LYS A 539 -0.18 -0.17 -16.51
CA LYS A 539 0.51 1.09 -16.80
C LYS A 539 1.33 1.60 -15.62
N GLN A 540 2.22 2.53 -15.88
CA GLN A 540 3.11 3.12 -14.87
C GLN A 540 3.59 4.51 -15.32
N ASP A 541 3.78 5.40 -14.35
CA ASP A 541 4.46 6.67 -14.58
C ASP A 541 5.97 6.48 -14.64
N LEU A 542 6.57 6.91 -15.73
CA LEU A 542 8.02 6.89 -15.93
C LEU A 542 8.55 8.31 -16.13
N THR A 543 9.58 8.65 -15.36
CA THR A 543 10.37 9.87 -15.58
C THR A 543 11.56 9.52 -16.44
N MET A 544 11.80 10.30 -17.49
CA MET A 544 12.95 10.10 -18.38
C MET A 544 14.13 10.92 -17.87
N ASP A 545 15.19 10.25 -17.43
CA ASP A 545 16.43 10.90 -16.97
C ASP A 545 17.30 11.41 -18.13
#